data_099f7f3239f7b60f4f4d7d482a6e36e0
#
_entry.id   099f7f3239f7b60f4f4d7d482a6e36e0
#
_cell.length_a   1.000
_cell.length_b   1.000
_cell.length_c   1.000
_cell.angle_alpha   90.00
_cell.angle_beta   90.00
_cell.angle_gamma   90.00
#
_symmetry.space_group_name_H-M   'P 1'
#
loop_
_entity.id
_entity.type
_entity.pdbx_description
1 polymer ?
#
loop_
_entity_poly.entity_id
_entity_poly.type
_entity_poly.pdbx_seq_one_letter_code
_entity_poly.pdbx_strand_id
1 'polypeptide(L)'
;MKLYHHAGNIKAGLFILGVALVIGLLAYTQLLVKNLREDNREIVRLYASLIANVVQEDNDQNLDFIFENIIQKVKFPLIQTDTENKVQMWKNLPDNIDTDEQIYRFMRICDKNNNPIALTYENEKIGKITFGYLHYGDSALISKLQVWSYIEIIAIGFFIFLGFSGFSFIRNNEKKHIWVGMARETAHQLGTPVSALLGWVQWIKDHPDKFDEIIPEMEIDLQRLEQINRRFSEMGSE
;
A
#
# COMPACT_ATOMS: atom_id res chain seq x y z
N MET A 1 -11.58 29.90 18.68
CA MET A 1 -11.40 28.49 19.09
C MET A 1 -12.02 27.44 18.15
N LYS A 2 -13.06 27.73 17.37
CA LYS A 2 -13.74 26.77 16.47
C LYS A 2 -12.95 26.38 15.19
N LEU A 3 -12.03 27.21 14.71
CA LEU A 3 -11.24 26.96 13.49
C LEU A 3 -10.15 25.86 13.63
N TYR A 4 -9.65 25.60 14.85
CA TYR A 4 -8.59 24.59 15.08
C TYR A 4 -9.12 23.14 15.01
N HIS A 5 -10.36 22.89 15.46
CA HIS A 5 -10.97 21.56 15.34
C HIS A 5 -11.27 21.15 13.88
N HIS A 6 -11.57 22.13 13.00
CA HIS A 6 -11.81 21.87 11.59
C HIS A 6 -10.52 21.55 10.82
N ALA A 7 -9.39 22.12 11.21
CA ALA A 7 -8.09 21.87 10.55
C ALA A 7 -7.62 20.40 10.73
N GLY A 8 -7.85 19.78 11.89
CA GLY A 8 -7.55 18.36 12.14
C GLY A 8 -8.40 17.43 11.28
N ASN A 9 -9.69 17.70 11.22
CA ASN A 9 -10.64 16.89 10.43
C ASN A 9 -10.37 17.00 8.92
N ILE A 10 -9.99 18.19 8.43
CA ILE A 10 -9.64 18.40 7.02
C ILE A 10 -8.37 17.61 6.67
N LYS A 11 -7.33 17.65 7.52
CA LYS A 11 -6.10 16.88 7.31
C LYS A 11 -6.36 15.37 7.29
N ALA A 12 -7.17 14.87 8.23
CA ALA A 12 -7.59 13.47 8.27
C ALA A 12 -8.40 13.09 7.03
N GLY A 13 -9.34 13.94 6.60
CA GLY A 13 -10.12 13.74 5.39
C GLY A 13 -9.28 13.68 4.12
N LEU A 14 -8.29 14.57 3.97
CA LEU A 14 -7.35 14.56 2.84
C LEU A 14 -6.47 13.31 2.85
N PHE A 15 -6.04 12.84 4.03
CA PHE A 15 -5.28 11.61 4.15
C PHE A 15 -6.10 10.38 3.72
N ILE A 16 -7.34 10.27 4.22
CA ILE A 16 -8.27 9.19 3.84
C ILE A 16 -8.56 9.23 2.33
N LEU A 17 -8.78 10.41 1.75
CA LEU A 17 -8.99 10.59 0.31
C LEU A 17 -7.77 10.11 -0.47
N GLY A 18 -6.56 10.46 -0.04
CA GLY A 18 -5.31 10.00 -0.66
C GLY A 18 -5.18 8.48 -0.67
N VAL A 19 -5.42 7.85 0.48
CA VAL A 19 -5.43 6.37 0.59
C VAL A 19 -6.49 5.75 -0.33
N ALA A 20 -7.70 6.30 -0.34
CA ALA A 20 -8.79 5.80 -1.19
C ALA A 20 -8.46 5.90 -2.68
N LEU A 21 -7.83 6.99 -3.13
CA LEU A 21 -7.37 7.15 -4.51
C LEU A 21 -6.33 6.10 -4.92
N VAL A 22 -5.34 5.83 -4.06
CA VAL A 22 -4.30 4.83 -4.37
C VAL A 22 -4.88 3.41 -4.36
N ILE A 23 -5.79 3.09 -3.44
CA ILE A 23 -6.52 1.80 -3.46
C ILE A 23 -7.37 1.68 -4.74
N GLY A 24 -8.03 2.75 -5.16
CA GLY A 24 -8.80 2.79 -6.40
C GLY A 24 -7.92 2.55 -7.64
N LEU A 25 -6.73 3.14 -7.67
CA LEU A 25 -5.75 2.93 -8.73
C LEU A 25 -5.29 1.46 -8.78
N LEU A 26 -4.94 0.88 -7.63
CA LEU A 26 -4.57 -0.53 -7.53
C LEU A 26 -5.69 -1.46 -8.03
N ALA A 27 -6.93 -1.22 -7.62
CA ALA A 27 -8.09 -1.98 -8.08
C ALA A 27 -8.28 -1.86 -9.59
N TYR A 28 -8.10 -0.66 -10.16
CA TYR A 28 -8.15 -0.42 -11.59
C TYR A 28 -7.04 -1.16 -12.34
N THR A 29 -5.80 -1.12 -11.85
CA THR A 29 -4.67 -1.85 -12.44
C THR A 29 -4.93 -3.36 -12.46
N GLN A 30 -5.47 -3.93 -11.38
CA GLN A 30 -5.83 -5.34 -11.31
C GLN A 30 -6.94 -5.71 -12.30
N LEU A 31 -7.96 -4.86 -12.45
CA LEU A 31 -9.02 -5.05 -13.43
C LEU A 31 -8.46 -5.02 -14.86
N LEU A 32 -7.55 -4.09 -15.15
CA LEU A 32 -6.91 -3.98 -16.46
C LEU A 32 -6.09 -5.24 -16.79
N VAL A 33 -5.31 -5.74 -15.84
CA VAL A 33 -4.55 -7.02 -16.00
C VAL A 33 -5.49 -8.17 -16.30
N LYS A 34 -6.61 -8.27 -15.58
CA LYS A 34 -7.62 -9.32 -15.81
C LYS A 34 -8.21 -9.25 -17.22
N ASN A 35 -8.60 -8.07 -17.67
CA ASN A 35 -9.16 -7.87 -19.00
C ASN A 35 -8.15 -8.21 -20.09
N LEU A 36 -6.90 -7.76 -19.96
CA LEU A 36 -5.84 -8.07 -20.92
C LEU A 36 -5.53 -9.57 -21.00
N ARG A 37 -5.64 -10.32 -19.89
CA ARG A 37 -5.50 -11.78 -19.90
C ARG A 37 -6.65 -12.45 -20.64
N GLU A 38 -7.88 -11.96 -20.47
CA GLU A 38 -9.02 -12.52 -21.20
C GLU A 38 -8.93 -12.25 -22.70
N ASP A 39 -8.52 -11.03 -23.09
CA ASP A 39 -8.23 -10.70 -24.51
C ASP A 39 -7.16 -11.63 -25.10
N ASN A 40 -6.04 -11.84 -24.38
CA ASN A 40 -5.02 -12.77 -24.82
C ASN A 40 -5.57 -14.21 -24.95
N ARG A 41 -6.42 -14.66 -24.03
CA ARG A 41 -7.05 -15.97 -24.07
C ARG A 41 -7.95 -16.15 -25.29
N GLU A 42 -8.72 -15.14 -25.65
CA GLU A 42 -9.54 -15.17 -26.86
C GLU A 42 -8.70 -15.29 -28.11
N ILE A 43 -7.59 -14.55 -28.20
CA ILE A 43 -6.62 -14.66 -29.30
C ILE A 43 -6.05 -16.08 -29.37
N VAL A 44 -5.67 -16.68 -28.24
CA VAL A 44 -5.13 -18.07 -28.23
C VAL A 44 -6.20 -19.08 -28.64
N ARG A 45 -7.45 -18.90 -28.22
CA ARG A 45 -8.58 -19.73 -28.69
C ARG A 45 -8.77 -19.67 -30.21
N LEU A 46 -8.68 -18.47 -30.76
CA LEU A 46 -8.75 -18.30 -32.20
C LEU A 46 -7.61 -19.06 -32.90
N TYR A 47 -6.37 -18.95 -32.38
CA TYR A 47 -5.24 -19.69 -32.94
C TYR A 47 -5.42 -21.22 -32.81
N ALA A 48 -5.89 -21.67 -31.65
CA ALA A 48 -6.18 -23.09 -31.46
C ALA A 48 -7.19 -23.61 -32.46
N SER A 49 -8.25 -22.86 -32.75
CA SER A 49 -9.25 -23.24 -33.78
C SER A 49 -8.68 -23.21 -35.21
N LEU A 50 -7.83 -22.23 -35.55
CA LEU A 50 -7.19 -22.17 -36.86
C LEU A 50 -6.23 -23.36 -37.08
N ILE A 51 -5.39 -23.67 -36.09
CA ILE A 51 -4.49 -24.82 -36.15
C ILE A 51 -5.30 -26.14 -36.29
N ALA A 52 -6.38 -26.26 -35.53
CA ALA A 52 -7.24 -27.45 -35.60
C ALA A 52 -7.89 -27.64 -36.99
N ASN A 53 -8.37 -26.58 -37.61
CA ASN A 53 -8.96 -26.61 -38.94
C ASN A 53 -7.97 -27.05 -40.02
N VAL A 54 -6.73 -26.54 -39.96
CA VAL A 54 -5.69 -26.89 -40.94
C VAL A 54 -5.24 -28.35 -40.77
N VAL A 55 -5.12 -28.83 -39.55
CA VAL A 55 -4.83 -30.26 -39.28
C VAL A 55 -5.95 -31.15 -39.82
N GLN A 56 -7.19 -30.71 -39.79
CA GLN A 56 -8.33 -31.45 -40.31
C GLN A 56 -8.32 -31.53 -41.85
N GLU A 57 -7.86 -30.47 -42.52
CA GLU A 57 -7.84 -30.36 -44.00
C GLU A 57 -6.63 -31.06 -44.64
N ASP A 58 -5.69 -31.59 -43.87
CA ASP A 58 -4.44 -32.24 -44.31
C ASP A 58 -3.67 -31.46 -45.40
N ASN A 59 -3.61 -30.11 -45.21
CA ASN A 59 -3.05 -29.19 -46.19
C ASN A 59 -1.82 -28.44 -45.61
N ASP A 60 -0.63 -28.99 -45.86
CA ASP A 60 0.66 -28.45 -45.38
C ASP A 60 0.90 -26.96 -45.76
N GLN A 61 0.42 -26.52 -46.93
CA GLN A 61 0.61 -25.11 -47.36
C GLN A 61 -0.14 -24.11 -46.49
N ASN A 62 -1.27 -24.51 -45.92
CA ASN A 62 -2.03 -23.68 -45.02
C ASN A 62 -1.40 -23.62 -43.61
N LEU A 63 -0.67 -24.66 -43.19
CA LEU A 63 0.09 -24.67 -41.94
C LEU A 63 1.21 -23.61 -41.96
N ASP A 64 2.01 -23.55 -43.02
CA ASP A 64 3.07 -22.58 -43.17
C ASP A 64 2.55 -21.13 -43.19
N PHE A 65 1.42 -20.90 -43.89
CA PHE A 65 0.76 -19.60 -43.92
C PHE A 65 0.29 -19.15 -42.54
N ILE A 66 -0.34 -20.03 -41.76
CA ILE A 66 -0.81 -19.72 -40.40
C ILE A 66 0.39 -19.44 -39.51
N PHE A 67 1.44 -20.28 -39.63
CA PHE A 67 2.65 -20.14 -38.84
C PHE A 67 3.34 -18.79 -39.11
N GLU A 68 3.59 -18.47 -40.36
CA GLU A 68 4.34 -17.25 -40.73
C GLU A 68 3.52 -15.96 -40.53
N ASN A 69 2.25 -15.97 -40.84
CA ASN A 69 1.43 -14.75 -40.87
C ASN A 69 0.64 -14.49 -39.59
N ILE A 70 0.36 -15.52 -38.83
CA ILE A 70 -0.50 -15.42 -37.64
C ILE A 70 0.32 -15.62 -36.36
N ILE A 71 1.00 -16.75 -36.24
CA ILE A 71 1.77 -17.05 -35.02
C ILE A 71 2.98 -16.13 -34.88
N GLN A 72 3.57 -15.65 -35.99
CA GLN A 72 4.67 -14.70 -35.94
C GLN A 72 4.28 -13.32 -35.36
N LYS A 73 3.03 -12.92 -35.42
CA LYS A 73 2.56 -11.63 -34.90
C LYS A 73 2.22 -11.64 -33.41
N VAL A 74 2.17 -12.82 -32.77
CA VAL A 74 1.94 -12.94 -31.33
C VAL A 74 3.07 -12.29 -30.56
N LYS A 75 2.72 -11.50 -29.53
CA LYS A 75 3.68 -10.79 -28.66
C LYS A 75 3.77 -11.37 -27.25
N PHE A 76 3.24 -12.55 -27.02
CA PHE A 76 3.30 -13.26 -25.76
C PHE A 76 3.87 -14.67 -25.97
N PRO A 77 4.43 -15.32 -24.93
CA PRO A 77 4.98 -16.66 -25.02
C PRO A 77 3.90 -17.68 -25.38
N LEU A 78 4.21 -18.55 -26.34
CA LEU A 78 3.40 -19.67 -26.75
C LEU A 78 4.23 -20.95 -26.76
N ILE A 79 3.65 -22.05 -26.27
CA ILE A 79 4.24 -23.39 -26.28
C ILE A 79 3.16 -24.37 -26.70
N GLN A 80 3.40 -25.10 -27.77
CA GLN A 80 2.52 -26.18 -28.23
C GLN A 80 3.08 -27.53 -27.76
N THR A 81 2.20 -28.36 -27.19
CA THR A 81 2.53 -29.72 -26.79
C THR A 81 1.60 -30.73 -27.48
N ASP A 82 2.03 -31.96 -27.52
CA ASP A 82 1.16 -33.08 -27.84
C ASP A 82 0.28 -33.50 -26.63
N THR A 83 -0.46 -34.59 -26.78
CA THR A 83 -1.32 -35.15 -25.72
C THR A 83 -0.53 -35.71 -24.52
N GLU A 84 0.76 -36.00 -24.69
CA GLU A 84 1.68 -36.49 -23.64
C GLU A 84 2.43 -35.31 -22.96
N ASN A 85 2.07 -34.08 -23.29
CA ASN A 85 2.74 -32.85 -22.85
C ASN A 85 4.20 -32.70 -23.34
N LYS A 86 4.56 -33.36 -24.42
CA LYS A 86 5.87 -33.21 -25.05
C LYS A 86 5.85 -31.93 -25.91
N VAL A 87 6.79 -31.04 -25.70
CA VAL A 87 6.92 -29.79 -26.46
C VAL A 87 7.21 -30.08 -27.93
N GLN A 88 6.35 -29.56 -28.81
CA GLN A 88 6.48 -29.67 -30.27
C GLN A 88 7.05 -28.39 -30.87
N MET A 89 6.56 -27.24 -30.41
CA MET A 89 7.08 -25.95 -30.86
C MET A 89 6.87 -24.89 -29.75
N TRP A 90 7.62 -23.82 -29.88
CA TRP A 90 7.51 -22.69 -28.96
C TRP A 90 7.84 -21.36 -29.66
N LYS A 91 7.34 -20.25 -29.12
CA LYS A 91 7.60 -18.90 -29.59
C LYS A 91 7.60 -17.86 -28.47
N ASN A 92 8.38 -16.79 -28.68
CA ASN A 92 8.50 -15.64 -27.77
C ASN A 92 8.83 -16.03 -26.33
N LEU A 93 9.62 -17.08 -26.15
CA LEU A 93 10.17 -17.37 -24.83
C LEU A 93 11.18 -16.29 -24.43
N PRO A 94 11.36 -16.04 -23.13
CA PRO A 94 12.43 -15.16 -22.64
C PRO A 94 13.81 -15.65 -23.10
N ASP A 95 14.72 -14.71 -23.41
CA ASP A 95 16.06 -14.97 -23.96
C ASP A 95 16.96 -15.87 -23.07
N ASN A 96 16.59 -16.05 -21.82
CA ASN A 96 17.31 -16.88 -20.84
C ASN A 96 16.82 -18.34 -20.79
N ILE A 97 15.97 -18.76 -21.71
CA ILE A 97 15.40 -20.13 -21.79
C ILE A 97 15.93 -20.80 -23.04
N ASP A 98 16.99 -21.65 -22.86
CA ASP A 98 17.70 -22.32 -23.96
C ASP A 98 17.62 -23.86 -23.89
N THR A 99 17.16 -24.41 -22.76
CA THR A 99 17.11 -25.87 -22.56
C THR A 99 15.68 -26.37 -22.41
N ASP A 100 15.43 -27.62 -22.82
CA ASP A 100 14.12 -28.26 -22.72
C ASP A 100 13.59 -28.23 -21.26
N GLU A 101 14.45 -28.48 -20.29
CA GLU A 101 14.07 -28.43 -18.88
C GLU A 101 13.57 -27.04 -18.45
N GLN A 102 14.21 -25.99 -18.95
CA GLN A 102 13.80 -24.61 -18.70
C GLN A 102 12.46 -24.29 -19.39
N ILE A 103 12.23 -24.82 -20.61
CA ILE A 103 10.95 -24.68 -21.33
C ILE A 103 9.82 -25.32 -20.52
N TYR A 104 10.00 -26.54 -20.04
CA TYR A 104 8.99 -27.22 -19.20
C TYR A 104 8.74 -26.50 -17.88
N ARG A 105 9.76 -25.94 -17.27
CA ARG A 105 9.63 -25.12 -16.05
C ARG A 105 8.84 -23.84 -16.33
N PHE A 106 9.12 -23.17 -17.43
CA PHE A 106 8.43 -21.96 -17.86
C PHE A 106 6.97 -22.25 -18.22
N MET A 107 6.71 -23.33 -18.95
CA MET A 107 5.36 -23.81 -19.27
C MET A 107 4.51 -23.96 -18.01
N ARG A 108 5.04 -24.60 -16.96
CA ARG A 108 4.34 -24.71 -15.66
C ARG A 108 4.05 -23.37 -14.99
N ILE A 109 4.91 -22.37 -15.19
CA ILE A 109 4.66 -21.02 -14.71
C ILE A 109 3.53 -20.37 -15.50
N CYS A 110 3.50 -20.56 -16.83
CA CYS A 110 2.42 -20.08 -17.68
C CYS A 110 1.07 -20.69 -17.27
N ASP A 111 1.03 -22.00 -17.06
CA ASP A 111 -0.18 -22.75 -16.70
C ASP A 111 -0.75 -22.38 -15.33
N LYS A 112 0.09 -21.86 -14.43
CA LYS A 112 -0.35 -21.36 -13.12
C LYS A 112 -1.24 -20.11 -13.25
N ASN A 113 -0.99 -19.30 -14.27
CA ASN A 113 -1.69 -18.03 -14.49
C ASN A 113 -2.75 -18.12 -15.59
N ASN A 114 -2.53 -19.00 -16.59
CA ASN A 114 -3.35 -19.14 -17.78
C ASN A 114 -3.60 -20.62 -18.09
N ASN A 115 -4.83 -21.06 -18.01
CA ASN A 115 -5.15 -22.47 -18.34
C ASN A 115 -4.85 -22.77 -19.81
N PRO A 116 -4.15 -23.87 -20.11
CA PRO A 116 -3.86 -24.27 -21.50
C PRO A 116 -5.14 -24.51 -22.28
N ILE A 117 -5.08 -24.30 -23.60
CA ILE A 117 -6.20 -24.48 -24.51
C ILE A 117 -5.97 -25.77 -25.31
N ALA A 118 -6.94 -26.69 -25.27
CA ALA A 118 -6.87 -27.93 -26.02
C ALA A 118 -7.00 -27.67 -27.53
N LEU A 119 -6.11 -28.27 -28.31
CA LEU A 119 -6.17 -28.31 -29.76
C LEU A 119 -7.07 -29.50 -30.17
N THR A 120 -8.28 -29.19 -30.60
CA THR A 120 -9.31 -30.20 -30.91
C THR A 120 -9.91 -29.96 -32.28
N TYR A 121 -10.06 -31.05 -33.06
CA TYR A 121 -10.83 -31.03 -34.30
C TYR A 121 -11.98 -32.02 -34.25
N GLU A 122 -12.97 -31.84 -35.08
CA GLU A 122 -14.15 -32.70 -35.14
C GLU A 122 -13.99 -33.71 -36.29
N ASN A 123 -14.00 -35.01 -35.93
CA ASN A 123 -13.96 -36.10 -36.92
C ASN A 123 -15.37 -36.68 -37.04
N GLU A 124 -15.87 -36.80 -38.25
CA GLU A 124 -17.23 -37.28 -38.53
C GLU A 124 -17.55 -38.65 -37.94
N LYS A 125 -16.55 -39.52 -37.72
CA LYS A 125 -16.74 -40.91 -37.26
C LYS A 125 -16.49 -41.08 -35.76
N ILE A 126 -15.62 -40.28 -35.18
CA ILE A 126 -15.07 -40.49 -33.82
C ILE A 126 -15.48 -39.33 -32.88
N GLY A 127 -15.99 -38.23 -33.45
CA GLY A 127 -16.32 -37.03 -32.68
C GLY A 127 -15.10 -36.12 -32.43
N LYS A 128 -15.05 -35.48 -31.29
CA LYS A 128 -14.03 -34.47 -30.94
C LYS A 128 -12.72 -35.15 -30.54
N ILE A 129 -11.65 -34.91 -31.31
CA ILE A 129 -10.32 -35.48 -31.08
C ILE A 129 -9.40 -34.34 -30.60
N THR A 130 -8.75 -34.55 -29.45
CA THR A 130 -7.68 -33.67 -28.96
C THR A 130 -6.34 -34.22 -29.41
N PHE A 131 -5.53 -33.42 -30.07
CA PHE A 131 -4.20 -33.81 -30.54
C PHE A 131 -3.05 -33.07 -29.84
N GLY A 132 -3.36 -32.09 -28.98
CA GLY A 132 -2.36 -31.39 -28.20
C GLY A 132 -2.94 -30.24 -27.38
N TYR A 133 -2.07 -29.47 -26.80
CA TYR A 133 -2.42 -28.33 -25.98
C TYR A 133 -1.59 -27.10 -26.39
N LEU A 134 -2.18 -25.92 -26.27
CA LEU A 134 -1.53 -24.65 -26.48
C LEU A 134 -1.41 -23.93 -25.14
N HIS A 135 -0.21 -23.87 -24.63
CA HIS A 135 0.16 -23.15 -23.41
C HIS A 135 0.59 -21.74 -23.76
N TYR A 136 0.23 -20.74 -22.95
CA TYR A 136 0.56 -19.36 -23.24
C TYR A 136 0.87 -18.58 -21.96
N GLY A 137 1.80 -17.65 -22.08
CA GLY A 137 2.22 -16.78 -20.98
C GLY A 137 1.58 -15.40 -21.05
N ASP A 138 1.82 -14.63 -20.02
CA ASP A 138 1.45 -13.21 -19.98
C ASP A 138 2.30 -12.40 -20.97
N SER A 139 1.72 -11.42 -21.63
CA SER A 139 2.46 -10.48 -22.47
C SER A 139 3.40 -9.60 -21.63
N ALA A 140 4.42 -9.03 -22.27
CA ALA A 140 5.34 -8.11 -21.60
C ALA A 140 4.62 -6.93 -20.93
N LEU A 141 3.48 -6.50 -21.49
CA LEU A 141 2.64 -5.44 -20.91
C LEU A 141 1.99 -5.91 -19.61
N ILE A 142 1.39 -7.09 -19.59
CA ILE A 142 0.77 -7.67 -18.38
C ILE A 142 1.83 -7.84 -17.28
N SER A 143 3.01 -8.37 -17.62
CA SER A 143 4.10 -8.55 -16.66
C SER A 143 4.58 -7.21 -16.08
N LYS A 144 4.68 -6.16 -16.90
CA LYS A 144 4.98 -4.81 -16.41
C LYS A 144 3.90 -4.27 -15.47
N LEU A 145 2.61 -4.42 -15.81
CA LEU A 145 1.51 -3.98 -14.96
C LEU A 145 1.48 -4.70 -13.61
N GLN A 146 1.84 -5.98 -13.57
CA GLN A 146 1.97 -6.72 -12.32
C GLN A 146 3.10 -6.16 -11.43
N VAL A 147 4.27 -5.86 -12.01
CA VAL A 147 5.36 -5.22 -11.26
C VAL A 147 4.92 -3.85 -10.72
N TRP A 148 4.20 -3.05 -11.52
CA TRP A 148 3.64 -1.78 -11.07
C TRP A 148 2.69 -1.94 -9.89
N SER A 149 1.84 -2.98 -9.89
CA SER A 149 0.93 -3.26 -8.77
C SER A 149 1.70 -3.51 -7.45
N TYR A 150 2.85 -4.17 -7.48
CA TYR A 150 3.69 -4.33 -6.28
C TYR A 150 4.26 -3.00 -5.80
N ILE A 151 4.69 -2.13 -6.73
CA ILE A 151 5.18 -0.78 -6.41
C ILE A 151 4.05 0.04 -5.77
N GLU A 152 2.83 -0.03 -6.29
CA GLU A 152 1.65 0.63 -5.73
C GLU A 152 1.37 0.16 -4.28
N ILE A 153 1.45 -1.13 -3.99
CA ILE A 153 1.27 -1.68 -2.64
C ILE A 153 2.33 -1.13 -1.68
N ILE A 154 3.60 -1.09 -2.09
CA ILE A 154 4.68 -0.53 -1.30
C ILE A 154 4.45 0.96 -1.06
N ALA A 155 4.04 1.70 -2.09
CA ALA A 155 3.73 3.13 -1.99
C ALA A 155 2.58 3.41 -1.01
N ILE A 156 1.52 2.60 -1.01
CA ILE A 156 0.41 2.68 -0.04
C ILE A 156 0.95 2.50 1.39
N GLY A 157 1.74 1.44 1.62
CA GLY A 157 2.32 1.16 2.94
C GLY A 157 3.19 2.32 3.44
N PHE A 158 4.03 2.87 2.55
CA PHE A 158 4.87 4.02 2.87
C PHE A 158 4.05 5.29 3.16
N PHE A 159 3.01 5.55 2.38
CA PHE A 159 2.12 6.69 2.61
C PHE A 159 1.38 6.60 3.94
N ILE A 160 0.88 5.41 4.30
CA ILE A 160 0.25 5.16 5.60
C ILE A 160 1.25 5.37 6.74
N PHE A 161 2.48 4.86 6.59
CA PHE A 161 3.54 5.04 7.58
C PHE A 161 3.89 6.52 7.79
N LEU A 162 4.05 7.30 6.72
CA LEU A 162 4.30 8.73 6.79
C LEU A 162 3.16 9.49 7.48
N GLY A 163 1.91 9.14 7.15
CA GLY A 163 0.72 9.73 7.78
C GLY A 163 0.67 9.49 9.29
N PHE A 164 0.90 8.26 9.70
CA PHE A 164 0.95 7.89 11.11
C PHE A 164 2.09 8.58 11.86
N SER A 165 3.29 8.58 11.27
CA SER A 165 4.47 9.25 11.84
C SER A 165 4.27 10.76 11.98
N GLY A 166 3.73 11.40 10.93
CA GLY A 166 3.42 12.82 10.93
C GLY A 166 2.38 13.19 11.98
N PHE A 167 1.31 12.41 12.10
CA PHE A 167 0.28 12.62 13.12
C PHE A 167 0.85 12.46 14.54
N SER A 168 1.66 11.44 14.77
CA SER A 168 2.32 11.19 16.05
C SER A 168 3.28 12.34 16.42
N PHE A 169 4.05 12.85 15.45
CA PHE A 169 4.95 13.98 15.63
C PHE A 169 4.20 15.27 16.01
N ILE A 170 3.11 15.57 15.31
CA ILE A 170 2.28 16.76 15.61
C ILE A 170 1.71 16.65 17.01
N ARG A 171 1.12 15.51 17.37
CA ARG A 171 0.56 15.28 18.71
C ARG A 171 1.58 15.43 19.82
N ASN A 172 2.79 14.92 19.62
CA ASN A 172 3.87 15.04 20.60
C ASN A 172 4.35 16.50 20.75
N ASN A 173 4.41 17.26 19.65
CA ASN A 173 4.76 18.68 19.70
C ASN A 173 3.68 19.51 20.39
N GLU A 174 2.40 19.27 20.11
CA GLU A 174 1.29 19.96 20.80
C GLU A 174 1.38 19.74 22.32
N LYS A 175 1.61 18.50 22.78
CA LYS A 175 1.82 18.22 24.19
C LYS A 175 3.00 19.05 24.78
N LYS A 176 4.14 19.08 24.09
CA LYS A 176 5.32 19.86 24.54
C LYS A 176 5.02 21.36 24.67
N HIS A 177 4.32 21.94 23.71
CA HIS A 177 3.95 23.36 23.74
C HIS A 177 3.02 23.70 24.91
N ILE A 178 2.05 22.83 25.21
CA ILE A 178 1.17 22.98 26.36
C ILE A 178 2.00 22.95 27.65
N TRP A 179 2.91 21.98 27.80
CA TRP A 179 3.77 21.86 28.97
C TRP A 179 4.65 23.05 29.18
N VAL A 180 5.29 23.57 28.13
CA VAL A 180 6.15 24.77 28.21
C VAL A 180 5.34 26.02 28.59
N GLY A 181 4.15 26.19 28.02
CA GLY A 181 3.23 27.26 28.38
C GLY A 181 2.81 27.23 29.85
N MET A 182 2.41 26.04 30.31
CA MET A 182 2.00 25.78 31.69
C MET A 182 3.16 26.01 32.67
N ALA A 183 4.36 25.50 32.38
CA ALA A 183 5.53 25.70 33.23
C ALA A 183 5.88 27.18 33.41
N ARG A 184 5.79 27.98 32.34
CA ARG A 184 6.02 29.43 32.40
C ARG A 184 4.96 30.12 33.24
N GLU A 185 3.71 29.79 33.04
CA GLU A 185 2.59 30.37 33.80
C GLU A 185 2.69 30.02 35.28
N THR A 186 2.94 28.73 35.61
CA THR A 186 3.14 28.27 36.98
C THR A 186 4.32 28.97 37.66
N ALA A 187 5.47 29.12 36.96
CA ALA A 187 6.61 29.84 37.50
C ALA A 187 6.29 31.32 37.81
N HIS A 188 5.48 31.97 36.95
CA HIS A 188 5.05 33.35 37.18
C HIS A 188 4.08 33.44 38.37
N GLN A 189 3.12 32.54 38.47
CA GLN A 189 2.15 32.48 39.58
C GLN A 189 2.80 32.15 40.94
N LEU A 190 3.87 31.31 40.95
CA LEU A 190 4.64 31.02 42.14
C LEU A 190 5.53 32.20 42.56
N GLY A 191 6.04 32.97 41.62
CA GLY A 191 6.91 34.11 41.88
C GLY A 191 6.27 35.19 42.76
N THR A 192 4.97 35.44 42.60
CA THR A 192 4.23 36.47 43.35
C THR A 192 4.16 36.18 44.86
N PRO A 193 3.62 35.03 45.32
CA PRO A 193 3.54 34.74 46.76
C PRO A 193 4.92 34.50 47.37
N VAL A 194 5.90 33.94 46.60
CA VAL A 194 7.26 33.80 47.09
C VAL A 194 7.89 35.16 47.35
N SER A 195 7.71 36.13 46.44
CA SER A 195 8.22 37.51 46.67
C SER A 195 7.56 38.20 47.84
N ALA A 196 6.25 38.00 48.03
CA ALA A 196 5.51 38.51 49.18
C ALA A 196 6.03 37.92 50.49
N LEU A 197 6.20 36.59 50.57
CA LEU A 197 6.78 35.92 51.75
C LEU A 197 8.19 36.40 52.06
N LEU A 198 9.04 36.61 51.05
CA LEU A 198 10.37 37.21 51.26
C LEU A 198 10.28 38.63 51.82
N GLY A 199 9.31 39.43 51.33
CA GLY A 199 9.01 40.74 51.85
C GLY A 199 8.56 40.73 53.31
N TRP A 200 7.66 39.81 53.66
CA TRP A 200 7.20 39.60 55.04
C TRP A 200 8.36 39.20 55.98
N VAL A 201 9.21 38.28 55.55
CA VAL A 201 10.42 37.88 56.34
C VAL A 201 11.32 39.08 56.57
N GLN A 202 11.55 39.97 55.60
CA GLN A 202 12.35 41.16 55.78
C GLN A 202 11.66 42.17 56.73
N TRP A 203 10.36 42.35 56.57
CA TRP A 203 9.58 43.25 57.42
C TRP A 203 9.58 42.84 58.89
N ILE A 204 9.47 41.54 59.21
CA ILE A 204 9.54 40.96 60.54
C ILE A 204 10.92 41.25 61.19
N LYS A 205 12.00 41.16 60.37
CA LYS A 205 13.34 41.49 60.87
C LYS A 205 13.47 42.93 61.31
N ASP A 206 12.77 43.79 60.61
CA ASP A 206 12.83 45.26 60.90
C ASP A 206 11.82 45.65 62.02
N HIS A 207 10.73 44.83 62.23
CA HIS A 207 9.67 45.07 63.25
C HIS A 207 9.33 43.81 64.02
N PRO A 208 10.22 43.28 64.85
CA PRO A 208 10.05 42.03 65.56
C PRO A 208 8.90 42.02 66.59
N ASP A 209 8.49 43.18 67.08
CA ASP A 209 7.36 43.39 67.96
C ASP A 209 5.97 43.26 67.29
N LYS A 210 5.91 43.25 65.96
CA LYS A 210 4.68 43.15 65.16
C LYS A 210 4.52 41.80 64.44
N PHE A 211 5.20 40.78 64.90
CA PHE A 211 5.17 39.46 64.28
C PHE A 211 3.75 38.89 64.15
N ASP A 212 2.94 39.00 65.18
CA ASP A 212 1.58 38.47 65.23
C ASP A 212 0.63 39.14 64.24
N GLU A 213 0.90 40.40 63.84
CA GLU A 213 0.09 41.13 62.87
C GLU A 213 0.28 40.57 61.44
N ILE A 214 1.42 39.95 61.14
CA ILE A 214 1.80 39.49 59.78
C ILE A 214 1.53 38.04 59.54
N ILE A 215 1.42 37.22 60.58
CA ILE A 215 1.16 35.75 60.47
C ILE A 215 -0.04 35.48 59.54
N PRO A 216 -1.20 36.13 59.69
CA PRO A 216 -2.36 35.85 58.85
C PRO A 216 -2.10 36.11 57.34
N GLU A 217 -1.35 37.15 56.99
CA GLU A 217 -1.00 37.47 55.59
C GLU A 217 -0.04 36.44 54.98
N MET A 218 0.95 35.98 55.79
CA MET A 218 1.85 34.90 55.36
C MET A 218 1.09 33.57 55.18
N GLU A 219 0.13 33.25 56.02
CA GLU A 219 -0.71 32.06 55.87
C GLU A 219 -1.53 32.08 54.58
N ILE A 220 -2.06 33.27 54.17
CA ILE A 220 -2.77 33.45 52.90
C ILE A 220 -1.84 33.16 51.70
N ASP A 221 -0.62 33.69 51.72
CA ASP A 221 0.33 33.48 50.64
C ASP A 221 0.83 32.05 50.59
N LEU A 222 0.99 31.38 51.71
CA LEU A 222 1.30 29.93 51.80
C LEU A 222 0.14 29.07 51.23
N GLN A 223 -1.11 29.39 51.58
CA GLN A 223 -2.26 28.68 51.01
C GLN A 223 -2.36 28.87 49.47
N ARG A 224 -2.03 30.04 48.95
CA ARG A 224 -1.93 30.29 47.51
C ARG A 224 -0.87 29.41 46.86
N LEU A 225 0.32 29.30 47.45
CA LEU A 225 1.39 28.41 46.98
C LEU A 225 0.95 26.94 46.97
N GLU A 226 0.27 26.49 48.03
CA GLU A 226 -0.26 25.14 48.10
C GLU A 226 -1.28 24.85 46.99
N GLN A 227 -2.20 25.77 46.73
CA GLN A 227 -3.20 25.64 45.66
C GLN A 227 -2.53 25.57 44.27
N ILE A 228 -1.52 26.38 43.99
CA ILE A 228 -0.77 26.35 42.71
C ILE A 228 -0.04 25.02 42.57
N ASN A 229 0.64 24.57 43.62
CA ASN A 229 1.36 23.30 43.64
C ASN A 229 0.41 22.11 43.41
N ARG A 230 -0.74 22.10 44.06
CA ARG A 230 -1.76 21.03 43.87
C ARG A 230 -2.28 21.00 42.46
N ARG A 231 -2.65 22.15 41.85
CA ARG A 231 -3.11 22.21 40.43
C ARG A 231 -2.04 21.69 39.47
N PHE A 232 -0.76 22.03 39.73
CA PHE A 232 0.34 21.57 38.87
C PHE A 232 0.53 20.06 38.98
N SER A 233 0.44 19.51 40.19
CA SER A 233 0.55 18.05 40.43
C SER A 233 -0.61 17.27 39.78
N GLU A 234 -1.84 17.77 39.86
CA GLU A 234 -3.01 17.12 39.25
C GLU A 234 -2.88 17.08 37.72
N MET A 235 -2.36 18.13 37.10
CA MET A 235 -2.16 18.21 35.63
C MET A 235 -0.98 17.35 35.16
N GLY A 236 -0.01 17.04 36.01
CA GLY A 236 1.14 16.19 35.68
C GLY A 236 0.84 14.69 35.76
N SER A 237 -0.32 14.32 36.30
CA SER A 237 -0.73 12.90 36.50
C SER A 237 -1.62 12.36 35.37
N GLU A 238 -2.06 13.19 34.39
CA GLU A 238 -2.77 12.82 33.15
C GLU A 238 -1.81 12.70 31.94
#